data_64b2f8721999586cef6a9a8dfd4e4467
#
_entry.id   64b2f8721999586cef6a9a8dfd4e4467
#
_cell.length_a   1.000
_cell.length_b   1.000
_cell.length_c   1.000
_cell.angle_alpha   90.00
_cell.angle_beta   90.00
_cell.angle_gamma   90.00
#
_symmetry.space_group_name_H-M   'P 1'
#
loop_
_entity.id
_entity.type
_entity.pdbx_description
1 polymer ?
#
loop_
_entity_poly.entity_id
_entity_poly.type
_entity_poly.pdbx_seq_one_letter_code
_entity_poly.pdbx_strand_id
1 'polypeptide(L)'
;AVSAQTDTGYDGGKKIKGRKRHIMVDTLGSIITLWVSAANWQDRAAAYWLFIKLYMNRIDFPRLQVFYADGGYTGKLVEFVKVRFKRLNWQLQIVKKDKNLNTFKLLPKRWIVERTFAWLDNCRRLSKDYERKTASSEAFIYLAQIRLLAIRCGKT
;
A
#
# COMPACT_ATOMS: atom_id res chain seq x y z
N ALA A 1 -35.39 -5.64 -1.94
CA ALA A 1 -34.09 -6.29 -1.75
C ALA A 1 -33.02 -5.32 -2.23
N VAL A 2 -32.32 -4.66 -1.30
CA VAL A 2 -31.17 -3.83 -1.62
C VAL A 2 -30.06 -4.80 -2.06
N SER A 3 -29.71 -4.81 -3.34
CA SER A 3 -28.56 -5.55 -3.83
C SER A 3 -27.34 -5.02 -3.08
N ALA A 4 -26.76 -5.85 -2.23
CA ALA A 4 -25.51 -5.53 -1.55
C ALA A 4 -24.44 -5.36 -2.65
N GLN A 5 -24.18 -4.12 -3.02
CA GLN A 5 -23.13 -3.76 -3.96
C GLN A 5 -21.82 -4.23 -3.34
N THR A 6 -21.34 -5.38 -3.78
CA THR A 6 -20.04 -5.89 -3.36
C THR A 6 -19.00 -4.98 -3.99
N ASP A 7 -18.20 -4.30 -3.17
CA ASP A 7 -17.08 -3.44 -3.60
C ASP A 7 -15.96 -4.25 -4.27
N THR A 8 -16.33 -5.09 -5.22
CA THR A 8 -15.42 -5.95 -5.99
C THR A 8 -15.40 -5.51 -7.45
N GLY A 9 -14.26 -5.63 -8.09
CA GLY A 9 -14.07 -5.32 -9.51
C GLY A 9 -13.30 -6.41 -10.23
N TYR A 10 -13.20 -6.30 -11.55
CA TYR A 10 -12.44 -7.22 -12.40
C TYR A 10 -11.15 -6.55 -12.87
N ASP A 11 -10.00 -7.15 -12.56
CA ASP A 11 -8.68 -6.74 -13.07
C ASP A 11 -8.45 -7.41 -14.43
N GLY A 12 -8.60 -6.65 -15.51
CA GLY A 12 -8.41 -7.16 -16.88
C GLY A 12 -6.98 -7.62 -17.18
N GLY A 13 -5.98 -7.07 -16.50
CA GLY A 13 -4.58 -7.47 -16.65
C GLY A 13 -4.25 -8.81 -15.99
N LYS A 14 -4.79 -9.04 -14.80
CA LYS A 14 -4.60 -10.28 -14.03
C LYS A 14 -5.69 -11.30 -14.26
N LYS A 15 -6.77 -10.93 -14.97
CA LYS A 15 -7.97 -11.77 -15.22
C LYS A 15 -8.61 -12.31 -13.93
N ILE A 16 -8.63 -11.51 -12.87
CA ILE A 16 -9.13 -11.89 -11.55
C ILE A 16 -10.20 -10.91 -11.09
N LYS A 17 -11.31 -11.43 -10.55
CA LYS A 17 -12.33 -10.65 -9.86
C LYS A 17 -12.01 -10.60 -8.37
N GLY A 18 -12.08 -9.40 -7.78
CA GLY A 18 -11.82 -9.24 -6.35
C GLY A 18 -11.51 -7.81 -5.95
N ARG A 19 -10.62 -7.68 -4.99
CA ARG A 19 -10.13 -6.39 -4.45
C ARG A 19 -8.62 -6.32 -4.50
N LYS A 20 -8.09 -5.09 -4.51
CA LYS A 20 -6.67 -4.79 -4.38
C LYS A 20 -6.40 -4.16 -3.02
N ARG A 21 -5.31 -4.57 -2.40
CA ARG A 21 -4.79 -3.99 -1.16
C ARG A 21 -3.63 -3.07 -1.52
N HIS A 22 -3.77 -1.78 -1.23
CA HIS A 22 -2.74 -0.77 -1.46
C HIS A 22 -2.19 -0.36 -0.10
N ILE A 23 -0.88 -0.42 0.10
CA ILE A 23 -0.24 -0.11 1.38
C ILE A 23 0.94 0.83 1.19
N MET A 24 1.16 1.72 2.17
CA MET A 24 2.44 2.38 2.41
C MET A 24 3.02 1.84 3.70
N VAL A 25 4.31 1.52 3.67
CA VAL A 25 5.01 0.92 4.81
C VAL A 25 6.25 1.74 5.17
N ASP A 26 6.64 1.68 6.42
CA ASP A 26 7.92 2.21 6.88
C ASP A 26 9.09 1.28 6.49
N THR A 27 10.30 1.64 6.87
CA THR A 27 11.51 0.85 6.60
C THR A 27 11.54 -0.50 7.31
N LEU A 28 10.74 -0.68 8.36
CA LEU A 28 10.58 -1.94 9.10
C LEU A 28 9.46 -2.82 8.54
N GLY A 29 8.66 -2.29 7.60
CA GLY A 29 7.50 -2.97 7.01
C GLY A 29 6.23 -2.80 7.85
N SER A 30 6.18 -1.81 8.74
CA SER A 30 4.95 -1.45 9.44
C SER A 30 4.07 -0.61 8.54
N ILE A 31 2.77 -0.88 8.52
CA ILE A 31 1.82 -0.17 7.67
C ILE A 31 1.57 1.23 8.23
N ILE A 32 1.91 2.25 7.45
CA ILE A 32 1.64 3.66 7.75
C ILE A 32 0.21 4.03 7.34
N THR A 33 -0.18 3.62 6.15
CA THR A 33 -1.54 3.79 5.64
C THR A 33 -1.88 2.69 4.66
N LEU A 34 -3.16 2.39 4.54
CA LEU A 34 -3.65 1.39 3.60
C LEU A 34 -5.00 1.81 3.01
N TRP A 35 -5.30 1.26 1.87
CA TRP A 35 -6.60 1.39 1.21
C TRP A 35 -6.94 0.11 0.45
N VAL A 36 -8.18 -0.35 0.60
CA VAL A 36 -8.71 -1.50 -0.13
C VAL A 36 -9.69 -1.00 -1.19
N SER A 37 -9.44 -1.34 -2.44
CA SER A 37 -10.27 -0.95 -3.58
C SER A 37 -10.80 -2.15 -4.34
N ALA A 38 -11.81 -1.94 -5.18
CA ALA A 38 -12.20 -2.90 -6.18
C ALA A 38 -11.03 -3.15 -7.17
N ALA A 39 -10.90 -4.38 -7.69
CA ALA A 39 -9.74 -4.78 -8.49
C ALA A 39 -9.61 -4.05 -9.84
N ASN A 40 -10.66 -3.42 -10.33
CA ASN A 40 -10.65 -2.59 -11.54
C ASN A 40 -9.94 -1.23 -11.36
N TRP A 41 -9.66 -0.82 -10.12
CA TRP A 41 -8.89 0.41 -9.87
C TRP A 41 -7.43 0.26 -10.31
N GLN A 42 -6.91 1.30 -10.96
CA GLN A 42 -5.50 1.36 -11.33
C GLN A 42 -4.65 1.66 -10.08
N ASP A 43 -3.52 0.99 -9.95
CA ASP A 43 -2.62 1.15 -8.79
C ASP A 43 -2.13 2.59 -8.63
N ARG A 44 -1.93 3.30 -9.76
CA ARG A 44 -1.56 4.73 -9.75
C ARG A 44 -2.68 5.61 -9.17
N ALA A 45 -3.94 5.35 -9.52
CA ALA A 45 -5.07 6.09 -8.96
C ALA A 45 -5.21 5.83 -7.45
N ALA A 46 -5.00 4.59 -7.03
CA ALA A 46 -4.98 4.21 -5.62
C ALA A 46 -3.88 4.95 -4.82
N ALA A 47 -2.72 5.17 -5.41
CA ALA A 47 -1.63 5.89 -4.77
C ALA A 47 -2.00 7.35 -4.42
N TYR A 48 -2.76 8.06 -5.27
CA TYR A 48 -3.26 9.39 -4.92
C TYR A 48 -4.09 9.36 -3.62
N TRP A 49 -4.98 8.38 -3.50
CA TRP A 49 -5.81 8.21 -2.30
C TRP A 49 -4.99 7.88 -1.06
N LEU A 50 -3.94 7.04 -1.18
CA LEU A 50 -3.03 6.78 -0.07
C LEU A 50 -2.34 8.04 0.43
N PHE A 51 -1.86 8.91 -0.48
CA PHE A 51 -1.26 10.19 -0.10
C PHE A 51 -2.26 11.14 0.57
N ILE A 52 -3.49 11.21 0.07
CA ILE A 52 -4.55 12.03 0.68
C ILE A 52 -4.89 11.50 2.08
N LYS A 53 -5.08 10.18 2.23
CA LYS A 53 -5.38 9.53 3.52
C LYS A 53 -4.25 9.75 4.53
N LEU A 54 -2.99 9.62 4.08
CA LEU A 54 -1.82 9.90 4.91
C LEU A 54 -1.77 11.37 5.33
N TYR A 55 -2.08 12.30 4.43
CA TYR A 55 -2.12 13.73 4.76
C TYR A 55 -3.14 14.06 5.86
N MET A 56 -4.30 13.39 5.85
CA MET A 56 -5.31 13.57 6.89
C MET A 56 -4.82 13.13 8.28
N ASN A 57 -3.95 12.10 8.32
CA ASN A 57 -3.39 11.53 9.54
C ASN A 57 -1.92 11.92 9.78
N ARG A 58 -1.44 13.01 9.15
CA ARG A 58 -0.02 13.40 9.14
C ARG A 58 0.57 13.75 10.51
N ILE A 59 -0.28 14.09 11.46
CA ILE A 59 0.13 14.45 12.83
C ILE A 59 0.84 13.26 13.49
N ASP A 60 0.43 12.05 13.17
CA ASP A 60 1.02 10.81 13.70
C ASP A 60 2.41 10.52 13.12
N PHE A 61 2.77 11.19 12.00
CA PHE A 61 4.01 10.93 11.26
C PHE A 61 4.79 12.21 10.92
N PRO A 62 5.19 13.03 11.91
CA PRO A 62 5.78 14.36 11.66
C PRO A 62 7.15 14.32 10.96
N ARG A 63 7.86 13.20 11.03
CA ARG A 63 9.20 13.02 10.42
C ARG A 63 9.17 12.43 9.01
N LEU A 64 7.99 12.08 8.50
CA LEU A 64 7.85 11.43 7.20
C LEU A 64 8.00 12.46 6.07
N GLN A 65 9.02 12.28 5.23
CA GLN A 65 9.33 13.21 4.15
C GLN A 65 9.56 12.50 2.80
N VAL A 66 10.18 11.33 2.79
CA VAL A 66 10.60 10.65 1.57
C VAL A 66 9.84 9.35 1.38
N PHE A 67 9.27 9.18 0.20
CA PHE A 67 8.54 8.00 -0.22
C PHE A 67 9.25 7.36 -1.40
N TYR A 68 9.29 6.04 -1.43
CA TYR A 68 9.85 5.27 -2.52
C TYR A 68 8.76 4.47 -3.22
N ALA A 69 8.74 4.52 -4.55
CA ALA A 69 7.84 3.72 -5.36
C ALA A 69 8.57 3.16 -6.59
N ASP A 70 8.01 2.15 -7.20
CA ASP A 70 8.56 1.56 -8.42
C ASP A 70 8.28 2.40 -9.67
N GLY A 71 8.83 1.97 -10.83
CA GLY A 71 8.70 2.68 -12.10
C GLY A 71 7.27 2.85 -12.61
N GLY A 72 6.31 2.07 -12.10
CA GLY A 72 4.89 2.20 -12.46
C GLY A 72 4.24 3.50 -11.99
N TYR A 73 4.85 4.17 -11.01
CA TYR A 73 4.32 5.39 -10.39
C TYR A 73 4.96 6.68 -10.91
N THR A 74 5.68 6.65 -12.03
CA THR A 74 6.32 7.83 -12.64
C THR A 74 5.31 8.87 -13.16
N GLY A 75 5.79 10.09 -13.38
CA GLY A 75 5.04 11.17 -14.04
C GLY A 75 4.08 11.91 -13.11
N LYS A 76 2.81 11.98 -13.46
CA LYS A 76 1.79 12.83 -12.79
C LYS A 76 1.70 12.66 -11.27
N LEU A 77 1.95 11.45 -10.74
CA LEU A 77 1.90 11.23 -9.29
C LEU A 77 3.06 11.94 -8.57
N VAL A 78 4.27 11.92 -9.15
CA VAL A 78 5.44 12.61 -8.59
C VAL A 78 5.16 14.12 -8.52
N GLU A 79 4.64 14.67 -9.60
CA GLU A 79 4.27 16.09 -9.68
C GLU A 79 3.17 16.44 -8.66
N PHE A 80 2.14 15.60 -8.57
CA PHE A 80 1.07 15.77 -7.58
C PHE A 80 1.62 15.85 -6.16
N VAL A 81 2.49 14.90 -5.76
CA VAL A 81 3.06 14.89 -4.41
C VAL A 81 3.87 16.15 -4.16
N LYS A 82 4.73 16.53 -5.12
CA LYS A 82 5.58 17.72 -5.01
C LYS A 82 4.78 19.01 -4.86
N VAL A 83 3.72 19.20 -5.65
CA VAL A 83 2.92 20.43 -5.66
C VAL A 83 1.96 20.45 -4.47
N ARG A 84 1.20 19.35 -4.28
CA ARG A 84 0.11 19.30 -3.29
C ARG A 84 0.61 19.32 -1.85
N PHE A 85 1.76 18.69 -1.59
CA PHE A 85 2.34 18.57 -0.26
C PHE A 85 3.64 19.36 -0.07
N LYS A 86 3.84 20.41 -0.85
CA LYS A 86 5.03 21.28 -0.80
C LYS A 86 5.37 21.78 0.62
N ARG A 87 4.35 22.14 1.40
CA ARG A 87 4.53 22.63 2.79
C ARG A 87 5.07 21.57 3.76
N LEU A 88 4.92 20.30 3.42
CA LEU A 88 5.41 19.16 4.23
C LEU A 88 6.75 18.66 3.74
N ASN A 89 7.32 19.21 2.67
CA ASN A 89 8.53 18.72 2.00
C ASN A 89 8.45 17.23 1.60
N TRP A 90 7.25 16.74 1.30
CA TRP A 90 7.09 15.37 0.84
C TRP A 90 7.65 15.18 -0.57
N GLN A 91 8.46 14.14 -0.72
CA GLN A 91 9.12 13.80 -1.97
C GLN A 91 8.86 12.36 -2.33
N LEU A 92 8.40 12.11 -3.56
CA LEU A 92 8.24 10.77 -4.11
C LEU A 92 9.42 10.45 -5.03
N GLN A 93 10.25 9.49 -4.61
CA GLN A 93 11.40 9.01 -5.36
C GLN A 93 11.07 7.70 -6.07
N ILE A 94 11.30 7.66 -7.37
CA ILE A 94 11.03 6.47 -8.18
C ILE A 94 12.29 5.61 -8.26
N VAL A 95 12.18 4.38 -7.79
CA VAL A 95 13.23 3.38 -7.89
C VAL A 95 13.06 2.64 -9.22
N LYS A 96 13.94 2.89 -10.17
CA LYS A 96 13.93 2.23 -11.48
C LYS A 96 14.86 1.01 -11.45
N LYS A 97 14.44 -0.06 -12.15
CA LYS A 97 15.34 -1.17 -12.46
C LYS A 97 16.36 -0.69 -13.50
N ASP A 98 17.62 -0.93 -13.26
CA ASP A 98 18.66 -0.66 -14.25
C ASP A 98 18.48 -1.62 -15.44
N LYS A 99 18.20 -1.07 -16.61
CA LYS A 99 17.91 -1.83 -17.83
C LYS A 99 19.12 -2.61 -18.36
N ASN A 100 20.33 -2.21 -17.95
CA ASN A 100 21.58 -2.75 -18.45
C ASN A 100 22.10 -3.94 -17.63
N LEU A 101 21.43 -4.32 -16.55
CA LEU A 101 21.83 -5.45 -15.71
C LEU A 101 21.01 -6.69 -16.08
N ASN A 102 21.62 -7.64 -16.78
CA ASN A 102 21.08 -8.99 -17.06
C ASN A 102 20.99 -9.89 -15.81
N THR A 103 21.43 -9.40 -14.66
CA THR A 103 21.41 -10.12 -13.39
C THR A 103 20.27 -9.66 -12.48
N PHE A 104 19.73 -10.59 -11.71
CA PHE A 104 18.72 -10.28 -10.69
C PHE A 104 19.37 -9.39 -9.62
N LYS A 105 18.98 -8.11 -9.57
CA LYS A 105 19.36 -7.18 -8.52
C LYS A 105 18.12 -6.80 -7.71
N LEU A 106 18.18 -7.03 -6.41
CA LEU A 106 17.13 -6.63 -5.49
C LEU A 106 17.02 -5.10 -5.49
N LEU A 107 15.87 -4.57 -5.92
CA LEU A 107 15.64 -3.13 -5.91
C LEU A 107 15.58 -2.63 -4.45
N PRO A 108 16.37 -1.62 -4.09
CA PRO A 108 16.37 -1.07 -2.75
C PRO A 108 14.94 -0.71 -2.32
N LYS A 109 14.55 -1.14 -1.10
CA LYS A 109 13.27 -0.82 -0.44
C LYS A 109 12.00 -1.44 -1.04
N ARG A 110 12.00 -1.97 -2.26
CA ARG A 110 10.83 -2.64 -2.86
C ARG A 110 10.45 -3.92 -2.10
N TRP A 111 11.45 -4.73 -1.74
CA TRP A 111 11.26 -5.98 -1.01
C TRP A 111 10.53 -5.81 0.34
N ILE A 112 10.55 -4.59 0.92
CA ILE A 112 9.89 -4.30 2.20
C ILE A 112 8.38 -4.45 2.06
N VAL A 113 7.80 -3.94 0.98
CA VAL A 113 6.36 -4.07 0.70
C VAL A 113 6.00 -5.53 0.45
N GLU A 114 6.80 -6.23 -0.36
CA GLU A 114 6.60 -7.66 -0.67
C GLU A 114 6.66 -8.51 0.63
N ARG A 115 7.63 -8.25 1.51
CA ARG A 115 7.74 -8.88 2.82
C ARG A 115 6.52 -8.59 3.70
N THR A 116 6.02 -7.37 3.70
CA THR A 116 4.83 -7.01 4.49
C THR A 116 3.61 -7.79 3.99
N PHE A 117 3.41 -7.91 2.69
CA PHE A 117 2.34 -8.75 2.15
C PHE A 117 2.51 -10.22 2.56
N ALA A 118 3.72 -10.78 2.49
CA ALA A 118 3.98 -12.14 2.94
C ALA A 118 3.64 -12.35 4.43
N TRP A 119 3.90 -11.37 5.29
CA TRP A 119 3.47 -11.44 6.69
C TRP A 119 1.95 -11.40 6.86
N LEU A 120 1.26 -10.58 6.07
CA LEU A 120 -0.20 -10.51 6.10
C LEU A 120 -0.83 -11.81 5.60
N ASP A 121 -0.27 -12.43 4.56
CA ASP A 121 -0.79 -13.67 3.97
C ASP A 121 -0.65 -14.87 4.94
N ASN A 122 0.30 -14.82 5.89
CA ASN A 122 0.39 -15.79 6.99
C ASN A 122 -0.78 -15.67 8.00
N CYS A 123 -1.57 -14.61 7.93
CA CYS A 123 -2.78 -14.48 8.74
C CYS A 123 -3.93 -15.18 8.01
N ARG A 124 -4.43 -16.29 8.58
CA ARG A 124 -5.50 -17.11 7.98
C ARG A 124 -6.68 -16.28 7.47
N ARG A 125 -7.09 -15.23 8.18
CA ARG A 125 -8.20 -14.36 7.80
C ARG A 125 -7.90 -13.50 6.57
N LEU A 126 -6.63 -13.26 6.25
CA LEU A 126 -6.19 -12.43 5.14
C LEU A 126 -5.75 -13.22 3.90
N SER A 127 -5.73 -14.57 3.97
CA SER A 127 -5.38 -15.44 2.83
C SER A 127 -6.33 -15.24 1.63
N LYS A 128 -7.59 -14.89 1.91
CA LYS A 128 -8.59 -14.40 0.96
C LYS A 128 -9.33 -13.23 1.57
N ASP A 129 -9.96 -12.39 0.73
CA ASP A 129 -10.86 -11.34 1.21
C ASP A 129 -12.28 -11.90 1.33
N TYR A 130 -12.70 -12.20 2.56
CA TYR A 130 -14.04 -12.70 2.88
C TYR A 130 -15.01 -11.59 3.28
N GLU A 131 -14.55 -10.34 3.32
CA GLU A 131 -15.32 -9.25 3.86
C GLU A 131 -16.32 -8.71 2.83
N ARG A 132 -17.49 -8.31 3.29
CA ARG A 132 -18.50 -7.69 2.42
C ARG A 132 -18.13 -6.25 2.06
N LYS A 133 -17.54 -5.50 3.01
CA LYS A 133 -17.16 -4.09 2.86
C LYS A 133 -15.64 -3.93 2.83
N THR A 134 -15.14 -2.98 2.04
CA THR A 134 -13.72 -2.62 2.00
C THR A 134 -13.21 -2.15 3.37
N ALA A 135 -14.02 -1.39 4.12
CA ALA A 135 -13.68 -0.93 5.47
C ALA A 135 -13.43 -2.10 6.45
N SER A 136 -14.21 -3.19 6.37
CA SER A 136 -13.97 -4.39 7.19
C SER A 136 -12.67 -5.08 6.79
N SER A 137 -12.38 -5.15 5.48
CA SER A 137 -11.11 -5.68 4.97
C SER A 137 -9.92 -4.85 5.49
N GLU A 138 -10.01 -3.52 5.46
CA GLU A 138 -8.99 -2.63 6.03
C GLU A 138 -8.79 -2.88 7.53
N ALA A 139 -9.89 -3.02 8.30
CA ALA A 139 -9.82 -3.27 9.73
C ALA A 139 -9.09 -4.57 10.06
N PHE A 140 -9.34 -5.67 9.31
CA PHE A 140 -8.61 -6.93 9.50
C PHE A 140 -7.13 -6.83 9.16
N ILE A 141 -6.75 -6.01 8.18
CA ILE A 141 -5.34 -5.75 7.88
C ILE A 141 -4.68 -5.01 9.05
N TYR A 142 -5.33 -4.00 9.62
CA TYR A 142 -4.81 -3.31 10.81
C TYR A 142 -4.71 -4.23 12.03
N LEU A 143 -5.69 -5.10 12.28
CA LEU A 143 -5.61 -6.09 13.35
C LEU A 143 -4.42 -7.04 13.19
N ALA A 144 -4.16 -7.52 11.97
CA ALA A 144 -2.99 -8.33 11.68
C ALA A 144 -1.69 -7.56 11.93
N GLN A 145 -1.65 -6.29 11.56
CA GLN A 145 -0.51 -5.41 11.83
C GLN A 145 -0.27 -5.21 13.32
N ILE A 146 -1.32 -4.94 14.10
CA ILE A 146 -1.25 -4.81 15.56
C ILE A 146 -0.65 -6.09 16.17
N ARG A 147 -1.14 -7.27 15.77
CA ARG A 147 -0.57 -8.55 16.21
C ARG A 147 0.92 -8.68 15.91
N LEU A 148 1.35 -8.31 14.69
CA LEU A 148 2.76 -8.35 14.29
C LEU A 148 3.63 -7.40 15.14
N LEU A 149 3.12 -6.20 15.40
CA LEU A 149 3.82 -5.21 16.24
C LEU A 149 3.90 -5.68 17.69
N ALA A 150 2.82 -6.23 18.26
CA ALA A 150 2.80 -6.77 19.62
C ALA A 150 3.82 -7.89 19.79
N ILE A 151 3.94 -8.82 18.82
CA ILE A 151 4.95 -9.89 18.84
C ILE A 151 6.37 -9.31 18.80
N ARG A 152 6.60 -8.23 18.05
CA ARG A 152 7.93 -7.59 17.98
C ARG A 152 8.30 -6.89 19.29
N CYS A 153 7.34 -6.18 19.90
CA CYS A 153 7.56 -5.51 21.20
C CYS A 153 7.74 -6.50 22.35
N GLY A 154 7.11 -7.67 22.31
CA GLY A 154 7.24 -8.68 23.36
C GLY A 154 8.48 -9.57 23.26
N LYS A 155 9.33 -9.38 22.24
CA LYS A 155 10.60 -10.10 22.06
C LYS A 155 11.83 -9.31 22.52
N THR A 156 11.62 -8.14 23.13
CA THR A 156 12.65 -7.34 23.83
C THR A 156 12.67 -7.72 25.36
#